data_87921c90dd718d70ff898c385d21c9b7
#
_entry.id   87921c90dd718d70ff898c385d21c9b7
#
_cell.length_a   1.000
_cell.length_b   1.000
_cell.length_c   1.000
_cell.angle_alpha   90.00
_cell.angle_beta   90.00
_cell.angle_gamma   90.00
#
_symmetry.space_group_name_H-M   'P 1'
#
loop_
_entity.id
_entity.type
_entity.pdbx_description
1 polymer ?
#
loop_
_entity_poly.entity_id
_entity_poly.type
_entity_poly.pdbx_seq_one_letter_code
_entity_poly.pdbx_strand_id
1 'polypeptide(L)'
;MPEMPEVEQVRKTLAPHIEGQKILAVEIYLERLIKYPQPEDFIKGLVGKSISSVGRRGKYLVLQTAPKQQLIVHLRMTGALLAQPSAAPAPAYAKIKFTLSDDVTMWFTDIRTFGTLYLVTDNDTYIEGYETLGPEPLSEGFTAAYLQPLAQKSKKAIKSFILDQQIIAGLGNIYADECLALSGILPMRKACSLSAAEVVRLCEAVNAVIAQGIKNRGTTFRDYKDGEGNKGDNQNHLLVYGRGGKPCKKCGALLQTTKVGGRGTVYCEHCQR
;
A
#
# COMPACT_ATOMS: atom_id res chain seq x y z
N MET A 1 -4.03 7.24 -2.47
CA MET A 1 -2.72 6.65 -2.07
C MET A 1 -2.88 5.15 -2.17
N PRO A 2 -2.03 4.46 -2.90
CA PRO A 2 -2.03 3.00 -2.91
C PRO A 2 -1.82 2.44 -1.49
N GLU A 3 -2.70 1.53 -1.08
CA GLU A 3 -2.62 0.76 0.16
C GLU A 3 -2.18 -0.67 -0.19
N MET A 4 -2.18 -1.60 0.74
CA MET A 4 -1.67 -2.96 0.51
C MET A 4 -2.29 -3.66 -0.72
N PRO A 5 -3.63 -3.66 -0.95
CA PRO A 5 -4.20 -4.31 -2.13
C PRO A 5 -3.76 -3.70 -3.45
N GLU A 6 -3.62 -2.38 -3.53
CA GLU A 6 -3.14 -1.67 -4.72
C GLU A 6 -1.67 -2.02 -5.00
N VAL A 7 -0.81 -2.01 -3.97
CA VAL A 7 0.61 -2.36 -4.12
C VAL A 7 0.78 -3.83 -4.49
N GLU A 8 -0.04 -4.74 -3.94
CA GLU A 8 -0.06 -6.15 -4.32
C GLU A 8 -0.48 -6.34 -5.78
N GLN A 9 -1.44 -5.57 -6.26
CA GLN A 9 -1.84 -5.62 -7.67
C GLN A 9 -0.73 -5.11 -8.59
N VAL A 10 -0.05 -3.99 -8.22
CA VAL A 10 1.13 -3.51 -8.97
C VAL A 10 2.20 -4.61 -9.03
N ARG A 11 2.51 -5.26 -7.90
CA ARG A 11 3.46 -6.38 -7.85
C ARG A 11 3.09 -7.50 -8.84
N LYS A 12 1.82 -7.93 -8.81
CA LYS A 12 1.33 -9.04 -9.65
C LYS A 12 1.38 -8.74 -11.13
N THR A 13 1.05 -7.50 -11.53
CA THR A 13 1.02 -7.10 -12.94
C THR A 13 2.39 -6.68 -13.45
N LEU A 14 3.28 -6.21 -12.58
CA LEU A 14 4.63 -5.80 -12.95
C LEU A 14 5.59 -7.00 -13.07
N ALA A 15 5.53 -7.95 -12.14
CA ALA A 15 6.46 -9.08 -12.05
C ALA A 15 6.64 -9.86 -13.36
N PRO A 16 5.58 -10.24 -14.10
CA PRO A 16 5.72 -11.00 -15.35
C PRO A 16 6.53 -10.27 -16.44
N HIS A 17 6.59 -8.94 -16.39
CA HIS A 17 7.27 -8.13 -17.39
C HIS A 17 8.72 -7.81 -17.04
N ILE A 18 9.10 -7.84 -15.76
CA ILE A 18 10.42 -7.39 -15.33
C ILE A 18 11.28 -8.44 -14.62
N GLU A 19 10.69 -9.54 -14.12
CA GLU A 19 11.46 -10.63 -13.53
C GLU A 19 12.32 -11.32 -14.59
N GLY A 20 13.59 -11.57 -14.25
CA GLY A 20 14.60 -12.08 -15.17
C GLY A 20 15.30 -10.99 -16.01
N GLN A 21 14.71 -9.80 -16.14
CA GLN A 21 15.22 -8.73 -16.96
C GLN A 21 16.48 -8.10 -16.36
N LYS A 22 17.45 -7.79 -17.23
CA LYS A 22 18.67 -7.06 -16.87
C LYS A 22 18.43 -5.56 -16.99
N ILE A 23 18.87 -4.79 -16.02
CA ILE A 23 18.84 -3.32 -16.05
C ILE A 23 20.02 -2.83 -16.90
N LEU A 24 19.74 -2.26 -18.06
CA LEU A 24 20.74 -1.77 -19.01
C LEU A 24 21.13 -0.32 -18.75
N ALA A 25 20.15 0.52 -18.36
CA ALA A 25 20.38 1.91 -18.02
C ALA A 25 19.35 2.40 -17.00
N VAL A 26 19.70 3.44 -16.24
CA VAL A 26 18.81 4.17 -15.34
C VAL A 26 18.96 5.66 -15.60
N GLU A 27 17.85 6.33 -15.90
CA GLU A 27 17.78 7.77 -16.11
C GLU A 27 16.91 8.40 -15.02
N ILE A 28 17.46 9.35 -14.27
CA ILE A 28 16.77 10.00 -13.14
C ILE A 28 16.43 11.44 -13.55
N TYR A 29 15.14 11.76 -13.68
CA TYR A 29 14.64 13.11 -13.99
C TYR A 29 14.33 13.93 -12.73
N LEU A 30 14.26 13.28 -11.56
CA LEU A 30 14.00 13.94 -10.27
C LEU A 30 14.74 13.22 -9.14
N GLU A 31 15.95 13.66 -8.83
CA GLU A 31 16.88 13.02 -7.87
C GLU A 31 16.33 12.90 -6.45
N ARG A 32 15.57 13.89 -5.97
CA ARG A 32 15.05 13.90 -4.59
C ARG A 32 14.17 12.70 -4.22
N LEU A 33 13.72 11.91 -5.20
CA LEU A 33 12.95 10.68 -4.97
C LEU A 33 13.85 9.53 -4.55
N ILE A 34 15.13 9.56 -4.91
CA ILE A 34 16.13 8.61 -4.41
C ILE A 34 16.49 9.05 -2.99
N LYS A 35 16.30 8.16 -2.04
CA LYS A 35 16.58 8.44 -0.62
C LYS A 35 17.88 7.82 -0.16
N TYR A 36 18.29 6.74 -0.80
CA TYR A 36 19.54 6.05 -0.54
C TYR A 36 19.88 5.10 -1.69
N PRO A 37 21.16 4.98 -2.08
CA PRO A 37 22.29 5.88 -1.78
C PRO A 37 22.15 7.20 -2.57
N GLN A 38 23.26 7.93 -2.76
CA GLN A 38 23.26 9.09 -3.68
C GLN A 38 22.89 8.66 -5.10
N PRO A 39 22.30 9.54 -5.93
CA PRO A 39 21.80 9.18 -7.26
C PRO A 39 22.82 8.49 -8.16
N GLU A 40 24.08 8.91 -8.16
CA GLU A 40 25.14 8.28 -8.95
C GLU A 40 25.43 6.85 -8.53
N ASP A 41 25.49 6.58 -7.22
CA ASP A 41 25.71 5.24 -6.67
C ASP A 41 24.49 4.36 -6.84
N PHE A 42 23.29 4.94 -6.79
CA PHE A 42 22.05 4.26 -7.12
C PHE A 42 22.07 3.74 -8.57
N ILE A 43 22.47 4.56 -9.54
CA ILE A 43 22.62 4.16 -10.94
C ILE A 43 23.67 3.06 -11.08
N LYS A 44 24.89 3.28 -10.53
CA LYS A 44 25.99 2.30 -10.60
C LYS A 44 25.63 0.95 -9.97
N GLY A 45 24.86 0.99 -8.84
CA GLY A 45 24.43 -0.21 -8.13
C GLY A 45 23.39 -1.04 -8.90
N LEU A 46 22.62 -0.42 -9.79
CA LEU A 46 21.54 -1.08 -10.53
C LEU A 46 21.96 -1.52 -11.94
N VAL A 47 22.75 -0.71 -12.66
CA VAL A 47 23.13 -1.02 -14.04
C VAL A 47 23.92 -2.33 -14.10
N GLY A 48 23.54 -3.21 -15.02
CA GLY A 48 24.12 -4.55 -15.18
C GLY A 48 23.55 -5.63 -14.25
N LYS A 49 22.70 -5.29 -13.28
CA LYS A 49 21.99 -6.27 -12.41
C LYS A 49 20.73 -6.78 -13.07
N SER A 50 20.29 -7.96 -12.68
CA SER A 50 19.01 -8.54 -13.11
C SER A 50 18.01 -8.52 -11.97
N ILE A 51 16.76 -8.24 -12.28
CA ILE A 51 15.65 -8.29 -11.30
C ILE A 51 15.25 -9.77 -11.14
N SER A 52 15.64 -10.40 -10.05
CA SER A 52 15.38 -11.82 -9.82
C SER A 52 13.98 -12.11 -9.27
N SER A 53 13.37 -11.17 -8.57
CA SER A 53 12.00 -11.30 -8.07
C SER A 53 11.40 -9.94 -7.73
N VAL A 54 10.06 -9.86 -7.76
CA VAL A 54 9.28 -8.71 -7.32
C VAL A 54 8.41 -9.10 -6.14
N GLY A 55 8.78 -8.61 -4.97
CA GLY A 55 8.07 -8.80 -3.71
C GLY A 55 7.31 -7.55 -3.26
N ARG A 56 6.68 -7.66 -2.09
CA ARG A 56 6.00 -6.57 -1.40
C ARG A 56 6.12 -6.72 0.11
N ARG A 57 6.26 -5.61 0.81
CA ARG A 57 6.15 -5.54 2.27
C ARG A 57 5.33 -4.29 2.65
N GLY A 58 4.19 -4.48 3.29
CA GLY A 58 3.26 -3.38 3.59
C GLY A 58 2.82 -2.65 2.32
N LYS A 59 3.21 -1.37 2.21
CA LYS A 59 2.95 -0.51 1.04
C LYS A 59 4.19 -0.28 0.18
N TYR A 60 5.22 -1.10 0.37
CA TYR A 60 6.48 -1.04 -0.38
C TYR A 60 6.55 -2.19 -1.39
N LEU A 61 6.97 -1.89 -2.61
CA LEU A 61 7.46 -2.88 -3.57
C LEU A 61 8.93 -3.18 -3.25
N VAL A 62 9.33 -4.42 -3.38
CA VAL A 62 10.69 -4.90 -3.10
C VAL A 62 11.18 -5.69 -4.30
N LEU A 63 12.07 -5.11 -5.09
CA LEU A 63 12.66 -5.75 -6.25
C LEU A 63 14.05 -6.28 -5.87
N GLN A 64 14.24 -7.58 -5.95
CA GLN A 64 15.54 -8.21 -5.69
C GLN A 64 16.43 -8.06 -6.91
N THR A 65 17.55 -7.36 -6.79
CA THR A 65 18.45 -7.05 -7.92
C THR A 65 19.80 -7.77 -7.85
N ALA A 66 20.14 -8.32 -6.70
CA ALA A 66 21.26 -9.23 -6.46
C ALA A 66 20.98 -10.01 -5.17
N PRO A 67 21.73 -11.09 -4.83
CA PRO A 67 21.45 -11.93 -3.66
C PRO A 67 21.23 -11.18 -2.35
N LYS A 68 21.89 -10.03 -2.21
CA LYS A 68 21.83 -9.18 -1.01
C LYS A 68 21.50 -7.73 -1.32
N GLN A 69 20.90 -7.44 -2.49
CA GLN A 69 20.57 -6.08 -2.90
C GLN A 69 19.11 -5.97 -3.31
N GLN A 70 18.43 -4.98 -2.77
CA GLN A 70 17.01 -4.73 -3.01
C GLN A 70 16.78 -3.28 -3.43
N LEU A 71 16.00 -3.09 -4.48
CA LEU A 71 15.38 -1.81 -4.80
C LEU A 71 14.01 -1.76 -4.11
N ILE A 72 13.88 -0.91 -3.09
CA ILE A 72 12.68 -0.74 -2.29
C ILE A 72 11.97 0.55 -2.74
N VAL A 73 10.70 0.43 -3.14
CA VAL A 73 9.92 1.53 -3.71
C VAL A 73 8.64 1.75 -2.92
N HIS A 74 8.42 2.98 -2.44
CA HIS A 74 7.16 3.39 -1.84
C HIS A 74 6.42 4.36 -2.77
N LEU A 75 5.25 3.96 -3.25
CA LEU A 75 4.47 4.75 -4.22
C LEU A 75 3.86 6.02 -3.62
N ARG A 76 3.68 6.09 -2.30
CA ARG A 76 3.07 7.22 -1.59
C ARG A 76 1.66 7.54 -2.14
N MET A 77 1.43 8.78 -2.58
CA MET A 77 0.08 9.27 -2.94
C MET A 77 -0.29 9.01 -4.40
N THR A 78 0.63 9.29 -5.31
CA THR A 78 0.40 9.30 -6.77
C THR A 78 1.52 8.62 -7.55
N GLY A 79 2.47 7.99 -6.86
CA GLY A 79 3.51 7.19 -7.50
C GLY A 79 2.92 5.94 -8.17
N ALA A 80 3.45 5.59 -9.33
CA ALA A 80 3.17 4.35 -10.02
C ALA A 80 4.46 3.78 -10.61
N LEU A 81 4.56 2.45 -10.63
CA LEU A 81 5.64 1.73 -11.28
C LEU A 81 5.02 0.93 -12.42
N LEU A 82 5.39 1.24 -13.65
CA LEU A 82 4.77 0.76 -14.88
C LEU A 82 5.82 0.06 -15.76
N ALA A 83 5.46 -1.05 -16.38
CA ALA A 83 6.25 -1.69 -17.43
C ALA A 83 5.55 -1.52 -18.78
N GLN A 84 6.31 -1.19 -19.81
CA GLN A 84 5.80 -1.04 -21.18
C GLN A 84 6.90 -1.35 -22.21
N PRO A 85 6.56 -1.64 -23.48
CA PRO A 85 7.53 -1.77 -24.56
C PRO A 85 8.39 -0.51 -24.70
N SER A 86 9.70 -0.66 -24.96
CA SER A 86 10.62 0.47 -25.05
C SER A 86 10.28 1.46 -26.18
N ALA A 87 9.62 0.98 -27.23
CA ALA A 87 9.11 1.81 -28.33
C ALA A 87 7.89 2.67 -27.95
N ALA A 88 7.23 2.39 -26.79
CA ALA A 88 6.10 3.19 -26.35
C ALA A 88 6.56 4.57 -25.86
N PRO A 89 5.73 5.62 -26.05
CA PRO A 89 6.08 6.96 -25.59
C PRO A 89 6.21 7.00 -24.07
N ALA A 90 7.09 7.88 -23.57
CA ALA A 90 7.25 8.09 -22.14
C ALA A 90 5.90 8.47 -21.50
N PRO A 91 5.52 7.84 -20.37
CA PRO A 91 4.27 8.17 -19.69
C PRO A 91 4.35 9.59 -19.08
N ALA A 92 3.18 10.22 -18.94
CA ALA A 92 3.09 11.50 -18.25
C ALA A 92 3.64 11.40 -16.83
N TYR A 93 4.29 12.48 -16.36
CA TYR A 93 4.88 12.56 -15.02
C TYR A 93 6.00 11.55 -14.74
N ALA A 94 6.67 11.04 -15.79
CA ALA A 94 7.86 10.20 -15.64
C ALA A 94 8.94 10.91 -14.78
N LYS A 95 9.51 10.18 -13.83
CA LYS A 95 10.53 10.66 -12.88
C LYS A 95 11.80 9.84 -12.92
N ILE A 96 11.68 8.54 -13.16
CA ILE A 96 12.83 7.64 -13.31
C ILE A 96 12.49 6.64 -14.40
N LYS A 97 13.46 6.38 -15.28
CA LYS A 97 13.39 5.39 -16.34
C LYS A 97 14.40 4.28 -16.07
N PHE A 98 13.97 3.05 -16.13
CA PHE A 98 14.82 1.87 -16.10
C PHE A 98 14.70 1.19 -17.46
N THR A 99 15.74 1.24 -18.26
CA THR A 99 15.82 0.50 -19.53
C THR A 99 16.21 -0.94 -19.21
N LEU A 100 15.36 -1.89 -19.54
CA LEU A 100 15.58 -3.30 -19.30
C LEU A 100 15.96 -4.04 -20.57
N SER A 101 16.41 -5.29 -20.46
CA SER A 101 16.56 -6.19 -21.62
C SER A 101 15.20 -6.46 -22.28
N ASP A 102 15.21 -7.20 -23.39
CA ASP A 102 13.99 -7.68 -24.09
C ASP A 102 12.98 -6.57 -24.46
N ASP A 103 13.51 -5.39 -24.81
CA ASP A 103 12.72 -4.21 -25.23
C ASP A 103 11.66 -3.76 -24.21
N VAL A 104 11.91 -3.94 -22.93
CA VAL A 104 11.04 -3.47 -21.84
C VAL A 104 11.64 -2.22 -21.18
N THR A 105 10.80 -1.25 -20.91
CA THR A 105 11.13 -0.09 -20.07
C THR A 105 10.21 -0.05 -18.84
N MET A 106 10.82 0.01 -17.67
CA MET A 106 10.10 0.24 -16.41
C MET A 106 10.19 1.72 -16.03
N TRP A 107 9.04 2.33 -15.77
CA TRP A 107 8.92 3.74 -15.42
C TRP A 107 8.41 3.93 -14.00
N PHE A 108 9.07 4.80 -13.26
CA PHE A 108 8.47 5.38 -12.06
C PHE A 108 7.87 6.75 -12.41
N THR A 109 6.55 6.88 -12.26
CA THR A 109 5.82 8.13 -12.49
C THR A 109 5.26 8.65 -11.18
N ASP A 110 5.21 9.97 -10.97
CA ASP A 110 4.61 10.54 -9.76
C ASP A 110 4.19 11.99 -9.96
N ILE A 111 2.89 12.26 -9.85
CA ILE A 111 2.30 13.60 -10.01
C ILE A 111 2.73 14.51 -8.86
N ARG A 112 2.63 14.02 -7.62
CA ARG A 112 2.91 14.79 -6.40
C ARG A 112 4.36 14.74 -5.95
N THR A 113 5.15 13.87 -6.54
CA THR A 113 6.57 13.71 -6.27
C THR A 113 6.90 13.41 -4.78
N PHE A 114 6.09 12.57 -4.15
CA PHE A 114 6.27 12.11 -2.76
C PHE A 114 6.80 10.68 -2.66
N GLY A 115 6.83 9.96 -3.76
CA GLY A 115 7.37 8.62 -3.83
C GLY A 115 8.82 8.56 -3.37
N THR A 116 9.25 7.41 -2.90
CA THR A 116 10.62 7.22 -2.40
C THR A 116 11.20 5.91 -2.89
N LEU A 117 12.45 5.94 -3.31
CA LEU A 117 13.22 4.79 -3.75
C LEU A 117 14.50 4.67 -2.92
N TYR A 118 14.83 3.43 -2.55
CA TYR A 118 16.01 3.06 -1.80
C TYR A 118 16.66 1.87 -2.50
N LEU A 119 17.96 1.90 -2.68
CA LEU A 119 18.75 0.73 -3.08
C LEU A 119 19.59 0.31 -1.90
N VAL A 120 19.26 -0.82 -1.28
CA VAL A 120 19.90 -1.30 -0.05
C VAL A 120 20.66 -2.59 -0.31
N THR A 121 21.76 -2.77 0.39
CA THR A 121 22.62 -3.96 0.33
C THR A 121 22.93 -4.41 1.76
N ASP A 122 22.57 -5.65 2.12
CA ASP A 122 22.85 -6.24 3.44
C ASP A 122 22.46 -5.39 4.65
N ASN A 123 21.31 -4.67 4.58
CA ASN A 123 20.87 -3.77 5.64
C ASN A 123 21.86 -2.64 5.94
N ASP A 124 22.55 -2.15 4.91
CA ASP A 124 23.51 -1.05 5.00
C ASP A 124 22.88 0.31 5.35
N THR A 125 21.58 0.38 5.35
CA THR A 125 20.83 1.56 5.80
C THR A 125 19.51 1.19 6.47
N TYR A 126 19.08 2.03 7.41
CA TYR A 126 17.77 1.93 8.06
C TYR A 126 16.73 2.74 7.29
N ILE A 127 15.66 2.08 6.85
CA ILE A 127 14.54 2.74 6.19
C ILE A 127 13.44 2.98 7.22
N GLU A 128 13.32 4.24 7.66
CA GLU A 128 12.29 4.63 8.62
C GLU A 128 10.89 4.24 8.12
N GLY A 129 10.15 3.56 9.00
CA GLY A 129 8.79 3.09 8.71
C GLY A 129 8.72 1.82 7.84
N TYR A 130 9.85 1.27 7.36
CA TYR A 130 9.92 -0.05 6.73
C TYR A 130 10.34 -1.13 7.73
N GLU A 131 11.41 -0.88 8.45
CA GLU A 131 11.98 -1.82 9.42
C GLU A 131 11.06 -2.08 10.63
N THR A 132 10.21 -1.11 10.96
CA THR A 132 9.28 -1.19 12.08
C THR A 132 7.87 -1.66 11.71
N LEU A 133 7.67 -2.15 10.48
CA LEU A 133 6.35 -2.62 10.04
C LEU A 133 5.86 -3.80 10.88
N GLY A 134 4.65 -3.69 11.38
CA GLY A 134 3.93 -4.79 12.03
C GLY A 134 3.55 -5.93 11.08
N PRO A 135 2.87 -6.97 11.56
CA PRO A 135 2.38 -8.05 10.70
C PRO A 135 1.40 -7.52 9.65
N GLU A 136 1.37 -8.19 8.52
CA GLU A 136 0.43 -7.90 7.43
C GLU A 136 -0.87 -8.67 7.62
N PRO A 137 -2.02 -8.10 7.23
CA PRO A 137 -3.23 -8.88 7.03
C PRO A 137 -2.97 -10.11 6.15
N LEU A 138 -3.71 -11.18 6.38
CA LEU A 138 -3.59 -12.48 5.71
C LEU A 138 -2.28 -13.25 6.00
N SER A 139 -1.39 -12.73 6.84
CA SER A 139 -0.22 -13.49 7.31
C SER A 139 -0.52 -14.24 8.60
N GLU A 140 0.24 -15.29 8.88
CA GLU A 140 0.16 -16.06 10.13
C GLU A 140 0.40 -15.20 11.38
N GLY A 141 1.20 -14.13 11.26
CA GLY A 141 1.50 -13.20 12.35
C GLY A 141 0.35 -12.25 12.71
N PHE A 142 -0.65 -12.06 11.84
CA PHE A 142 -1.77 -11.17 12.09
C PHE A 142 -2.96 -11.93 12.69
N THR A 143 -3.04 -11.99 14.01
CA THR A 143 -4.06 -12.72 14.77
C THR A 143 -4.71 -11.84 15.83
N ALA A 144 -5.88 -12.26 16.35
CA ALA A 144 -6.50 -11.60 17.50
C ALA A 144 -5.62 -11.67 18.75
N ALA A 145 -4.88 -12.76 18.96
CA ALA A 145 -3.93 -12.90 20.06
C ALA A 145 -2.78 -11.90 20.00
N TYR A 146 -2.32 -11.54 18.78
CA TYR A 146 -1.37 -10.46 18.56
C TYR A 146 -1.99 -9.08 18.84
N LEU A 147 -3.18 -8.83 18.29
CA LEU A 147 -3.77 -7.48 18.30
C LEU A 147 -4.34 -7.09 19.67
N GLN A 148 -4.91 -8.04 20.41
CA GLN A 148 -5.63 -7.78 21.66
C GLN A 148 -4.78 -7.08 22.74
N PRO A 149 -3.58 -7.55 23.12
CA PRO A 149 -2.77 -6.90 24.16
C PRO A 149 -2.27 -5.51 23.72
N LEU A 150 -2.08 -5.27 22.43
CA LEU A 150 -1.72 -3.95 21.90
C LEU A 150 -2.91 -2.99 21.96
N ALA A 151 -4.10 -3.44 21.61
CA ALA A 151 -5.33 -2.65 21.69
C ALA A 151 -5.63 -2.25 23.14
N GLN A 152 -5.56 -3.19 24.10
CA GLN A 152 -5.81 -2.93 25.52
C GLN A 152 -4.91 -1.86 26.12
N LYS A 153 -3.68 -1.71 25.63
CA LYS A 153 -2.73 -0.68 26.09
C LYS A 153 -2.92 0.68 25.42
N SER A 154 -3.73 0.77 24.35
CA SER A 154 -3.85 1.97 23.53
C SER A 154 -5.10 2.77 23.82
N LYS A 155 -4.93 4.04 24.22
CA LYS A 155 -6.00 5.03 24.36
C LYS A 155 -6.35 5.74 23.06
N LYS A 156 -5.64 5.47 21.95
CA LYS A 156 -5.92 6.04 20.63
C LYS A 156 -7.33 5.60 20.18
N ALA A 157 -7.98 6.42 19.33
CA ALA A 157 -9.17 5.97 18.61
C ALA A 157 -8.82 4.72 17.79
N ILE A 158 -9.75 3.74 17.74
CA ILE A 158 -9.48 2.45 17.07
C ILE A 158 -9.06 2.64 15.62
N LYS A 159 -9.64 3.58 14.89
CA LYS A 159 -9.22 3.90 13.53
C LYS A 159 -7.75 4.34 13.47
N SER A 160 -7.33 5.24 14.38
CA SER A 160 -5.94 5.69 14.43
C SER A 160 -4.97 4.58 14.84
N PHE A 161 -5.44 3.66 15.69
CA PHE A 161 -4.67 2.51 16.15
C PHE A 161 -4.40 1.53 14.99
N ILE A 162 -5.42 1.14 14.23
CA ILE A 162 -5.23 0.21 13.11
C ILE A 162 -4.55 0.82 11.88
N LEU A 163 -4.51 2.15 11.77
CA LEU A 163 -3.76 2.87 10.73
C LEU A 163 -2.26 2.96 10.99
N ASP A 164 -1.83 2.66 12.22
CA ASP A 164 -0.44 2.64 12.61
C ASP A 164 0.26 1.43 11.94
N GLN A 165 1.22 1.72 11.05
CA GLN A 165 1.88 0.69 10.26
C GLN A 165 2.75 -0.25 11.11
N GLN A 166 3.10 0.14 12.33
CA GLN A 166 3.79 -0.72 13.31
C GLN A 166 2.82 -1.73 13.94
N ILE A 167 1.52 -1.46 13.90
CA ILE A 167 0.47 -2.37 14.40
C ILE A 167 -0.04 -3.26 13.28
N ILE A 168 -0.45 -2.67 12.14
CA ILE A 168 -0.94 -3.40 10.97
C ILE A 168 -0.29 -2.82 9.71
N ALA A 169 0.67 -3.55 9.15
CA ALA A 169 1.32 -3.10 7.93
C ALA A 169 0.36 -3.15 6.73
N GLY A 170 0.42 -2.12 5.91
CA GLY A 170 -0.32 -2.08 4.65
C GLY A 170 -1.75 -1.52 4.73
N LEU A 171 -2.37 -1.46 5.91
CA LEU A 171 -3.70 -0.88 6.06
C LEU A 171 -3.65 0.66 5.95
N GLY A 172 -4.54 1.24 5.16
CA GLY A 172 -4.66 2.69 5.03
C GLY A 172 -6.10 3.17 5.23
N ASN A 173 -6.39 4.41 4.84
CA ASN A 173 -7.64 5.09 5.20
C ASN A 173 -8.88 4.45 4.60
N ILE A 174 -8.78 3.95 3.36
CA ILE A 174 -9.91 3.30 2.67
C ILE A 174 -10.29 2.04 3.43
N TYR A 175 -9.33 1.15 3.57
CA TYR A 175 -9.58 -0.17 4.14
C TYR A 175 -9.80 -0.12 5.65
N ALA A 176 -9.30 0.89 6.37
CA ALA A 176 -9.61 1.08 7.79
C ALA A 176 -11.09 1.40 8.02
N ASP A 177 -11.69 2.32 7.22
CA ASP A 177 -13.13 2.60 7.32
C ASP A 177 -13.97 1.36 6.98
N GLU A 178 -13.59 0.63 5.94
CA GLU A 178 -14.27 -0.60 5.51
C GLU A 178 -14.20 -1.70 6.58
N CYS A 179 -13.02 -1.92 7.19
CA CYS A 179 -12.85 -2.92 8.25
C CYS A 179 -13.71 -2.59 9.48
N LEU A 180 -13.75 -1.33 9.89
CA LEU A 180 -14.54 -0.88 11.03
C LEU A 180 -16.05 -0.96 10.75
N ALA A 181 -16.48 -0.66 9.52
CA ALA A 181 -17.86 -0.83 9.10
C ALA A 181 -18.28 -2.30 9.08
N LEU A 182 -17.43 -3.18 8.55
CA LEU A 182 -17.70 -4.62 8.48
C LEU A 182 -17.74 -5.26 9.88
N SER A 183 -16.80 -4.88 10.77
CA SER A 183 -16.76 -5.39 12.15
C SER A 183 -17.79 -4.76 13.08
N GLY A 184 -18.50 -3.71 12.65
CA GLY A 184 -19.51 -3.03 13.45
C GLY A 184 -18.95 -2.18 14.59
N ILE A 185 -17.71 -1.65 14.44
CA ILE A 185 -17.01 -0.87 15.47
C ILE A 185 -16.95 0.60 15.05
N LEU A 186 -17.37 1.53 15.95
CA LEU A 186 -17.27 2.96 15.71
C LEU A 186 -15.80 3.41 15.63
N PRO A 187 -15.41 4.17 14.58
CA PRO A 187 -14.02 4.57 14.35
C PRO A 187 -13.38 5.40 15.46
N MET A 188 -14.18 6.15 16.22
CA MET A 188 -13.74 7.05 17.29
C MET A 188 -13.62 6.35 18.65
N ARG A 189 -14.11 5.13 18.84
CA ARG A 189 -13.93 4.38 20.09
C ARG A 189 -12.46 4.19 20.43
N LYS A 190 -12.13 4.20 21.72
CA LYS A 190 -10.75 3.92 22.16
C LYS A 190 -10.43 2.44 21.90
N ALA A 191 -9.24 2.15 21.41
CA ALA A 191 -8.81 0.77 21.16
C ALA A 191 -8.90 -0.10 22.44
N CYS A 192 -8.52 0.47 23.60
CA CYS A 192 -8.59 -0.23 24.88
C CYS A 192 -10.02 -0.51 25.39
N SER A 193 -11.06 0.03 24.76
CA SER A 193 -12.46 -0.26 25.11
C SER A 193 -13.04 -1.47 24.40
N LEU A 194 -12.29 -2.07 23.46
CA LEU A 194 -12.76 -3.22 22.71
C LEU A 194 -12.71 -4.50 23.58
N SER A 195 -13.80 -5.26 23.57
CA SER A 195 -13.83 -6.61 24.13
C SER A 195 -12.99 -7.58 23.27
N ALA A 196 -12.64 -8.73 23.83
CA ALA A 196 -11.94 -9.79 23.11
C ALA A 196 -12.71 -10.23 21.84
N ALA A 197 -14.04 -10.37 21.95
CA ALA A 197 -14.89 -10.74 20.82
C ALA A 197 -14.90 -9.67 19.71
N GLU A 198 -14.83 -8.39 20.06
CA GLU A 198 -14.72 -7.30 19.08
C GLU A 198 -13.36 -7.29 18.38
N VAL A 199 -12.28 -7.60 19.10
CA VAL A 199 -10.94 -7.73 18.49
C VAL A 199 -10.89 -8.89 17.51
N VAL A 200 -11.51 -10.04 17.84
CA VAL A 200 -11.63 -11.18 16.90
C VAL A 200 -12.37 -10.75 15.62
N ARG A 201 -13.56 -10.15 15.76
CA ARG A 201 -14.33 -9.66 14.61
C ARG A 201 -13.56 -8.62 13.78
N LEU A 202 -12.79 -7.76 14.44
CA LEU A 202 -11.94 -6.77 13.73
C LEU A 202 -10.85 -7.45 12.92
N CYS A 203 -10.15 -8.45 13.47
CA CYS A 203 -9.13 -9.21 12.73
C CYS A 203 -9.72 -9.92 11.50
N GLU A 204 -10.87 -10.57 11.68
CA GLU A 204 -11.60 -11.24 10.59
C GLU A 204 -12.01 -10.22 9.51
N ALA A 205 -12.55 -9.06 9.92
CA ALA A 205 -12.95 -7.99 9.01
C ALA A 205 -11.75 -7.40 8.25
N VAL A 206 -10.60 -7.21 8.90
CA VAL A 206 -9.37 -6.74 8.25
C VAL A 206 -8.94 -7.72 7.17
N ASN A 207 -8.87 -9.01 7.48
CA ASN A 207 -8.50 -10.03 6.51
C ASN A 207 -9.50 -10.10 5.34
N ALA A 208 -10.80 -10.09 5.63
CA ALA A 208 -11.85 -10.16 4.60
C ALA A 208 -11.80 -8.95 3.65
N VAL A 209 -11.68 -7.74 4.19
CA VAL A 209 -11.66 -6.50 3.41
C VAL A 209 -10.40 -6.40 2.55
N ILE A 210 -9.24 -6.79 3.08
CA ILE A 210 -7.99 -6.81 2.31
C ILE A 210 -8.04 -7.88 1.22
N ALA A 211 -8.51 -9.09 1.51
CA ALA A 211 -8.68 -10.14 0.50
C ALA A 211 -9.62 -9.71 -0.63
N GLN A 212 -10.74 -9.05 -0.29
CA GLN A 212 -11.65 -8.49 -1.29
C GLN A 212 -10.98 -7.39 -2.12
N GLY A 213 -10.22 -6.48 -1.48
CA GLY A 213 -9.49 -5.43 -2.18
C GLY A 213 -8.49 -6.00 -3.19
N ILE A 214 -7.75 -7.05 -2.84
CA ILE A 214 -6.83 -7.76 -3.74
C ILE A 214 -7.60 -8.44 -4.89
N LYS A 215 -8.70 -9.14 -4.58
CA LYS A 215 -9.55 -9.80 -5.58
C LYS A 215 -10.09 -8.81 -6.62
N ASN A 216 -10.48 -7.62 -6.19
CA ASN A 216 -11.03 -6.55 -7.03
C ASN A 216 -9.94 -5.62 -7.61
N ARG A 217 -8.68 -6.05 -7.60
CA ARG A 217 -7.52 -5.33 -8.19
C ARG A 217 -7.27 -3.93 -7.61
N GLY A 218 -7.63 -3.72 -6.33
CA GLY A 218 -7.47 -2.45 -5.63
C GLY A 218 -8.54 -1.42 -5.96
N THR A 219 -8.47 -0.28 -5.27
CA THR A 219 -9.44 0.82 -5.34
C THR A 219 -8.90 1.98 -6.17
N THR A 220 -9.56 2.33 -7.28
CA THR A 220 -9.22 3.51 -8.09
C THR A 220 -10.30 4.58 -7.92
N PHE A 221 -9.98 5.68 -7.22
CA PHE A 221 -10.81 6.89 -7.23
C PHE A 221 -10.30 7.92 -8.24
N ARG A 222 -8.97 8.08 -8.39
CA ARG A 222 -8.34 9.08 -9.28
C ARG A 222 -7.14 8.50 -10.02
N ASP A 223 -6.02 8.33 -9.35
CA ASP A 223 -4.71 8.24 -9.98
C ASP A 223 -4.11 6.83 -9.94
N TYR A 224 -4.65 5.92 -9.09
CA TYR A 224 -4.10 4.58 -8.97
C TYR A 224 -4.25 3.82 -10.29
N LYS A 225 -3.12 3.22 -10.69
CA LYS A 225 -3.00 2.27 -11.80
C LYS A 225 -2.10 1.12 -11.36
N ASP A 226 -2.34 -0.07 -11.90
CA ASP A 226 -1.46 -1.21 -11.71
C ASP A 226 -0.19 -1.12 -12.59
N GLY A 227 0.65 -2.16 -12.58
CA GLY A 227 1.92 -2.19 -13.33
C GLY A 227 1.76 -2.16 -14.85
N GLU A 228 0.58 -2.43 -15.37
CA GLU A 228 0.21 -2.34 -16.80
C GLU A 228 -0.59 -1.07 -17.13
N GLY A 229 -0.89 -0.23 -16.14
CA GLY A 229 -1.66 1.00 -16.32
C GLY A 229 -3.17 0.84 -16.19
N ASN A 230 -3.69 -0.31 -15.77
CA ASN A 230 -5.11 -0.58 -15.60
C ASN A 230 -5.65 -0.05 -14.26
N LYS A 231 -6.95 0.22 -14.21
CA LYS A 231 -7.68 0.62 -12.99
C LYS A 231 -8.16 -0.60 -12.20
N GLY A 232 -8.25 -0.46 -10.87
CA GLY A 232 -8.95 -1.43 -10.03
C GLY A 232 -10.47 -1.25 -10.07
N ASP A 233 -11.20 -2.20 -9.46
CA ASP A 233 -12.67 -2.23 -9.41
C ASP A 233 -13.25 -2.16 -7.99
N ASN A 234 -12.42 -2.19 -6.97
CA ASN A 234 -12.87 -2.30 -5.57
C ASN A 234 -13.72 -1.10 -5.10
N GLN A 235 -13.62 0.08 -5.73
CA GLN A 235 -14.47 1.25 -5.42
C GLN A 235 -15.96 0.98 -5.56
N ASN A 236 -16.36 0.02 -6.40
CA ASN A 236 -17.77 -0.36 -6.61
C ASN A 236 -18.31 -1.25 -5.47
N HIS A 237 -17.43 -1.83 -4.67
CA HIS A 237 -17.76 -2.77 -3.60
C HIS A 237 -17.71 -2.16 -2.20
N LEU A 238 -17.23 -0.93 -2.04
CA LEU A 238 -17.06 -0.28 -0.75
C LEU A 238 -18.38 -0.13 0.03
N LEU A 239 -18.31 -0.33 1.33
CA LEU A 239 -19.45 -0.21 2.25
C LEU A 239 -19.69 1.24 2.66
N VAL A 240 -18.64 1.96 3.07
CA VAL A 240 -18.73 3.30 3.64
C VAL A 240 -17.78 4.31 3.03
N TYR A 241 -16.55 3.94 2.68
CA TYR A 241 -15.56 4.91 2.22
C TYR A 241 -16.00 5.61 0.91
N GLY A 242 -15.91 6.95 0.91
CA GLY A 242 -16.37 7.78 -0.23
C GLY A 242 -17.89 7.85 -0.41
N ARG A 243 -18.67 7.32 0.56
CA ARG A 243 -20.12 7.25 0.50
C ARG A 243 -20.84 8.11 1.56
N GLY A 244 -20.15 9.08 2.17
CA GLY A 244 -20.78 10.01 3.13
C GLY A 244 -22.05 10.65 2.60
N GLY A 245 -23.09 10.71 3.41
CA GLY A 245 -24.43 11.19 3.03
C GLY A 245 -25.26 10.24 2.14
N LYS A 246 -24.71 9.07 1.75
CA LYS A 246 -25.47 8.04 1.02
C LYS A 246 -26.08 7.03 1.98
N PRO A 247 -27.13 6.28 1.59
CA PRO A 247 -27.70 5.22 2.42
C PRO A 247 -26.68 4.12 2.73
N CYS A 248 -26.65 3.68 3.97
CA CYS A 248 -25.90 2.50 4.39
C CYS A 248 -26.42 1.26 3.67
N LYS A 249 -25.53 0.44 3.10
CA LYS A 249 -25.91 -0.77 2.38
C LYS A 249 -26.58 -1.84 3.29
N LYS A 250 -26.35 -1.76 4.62
CA LYS A 250 -26.87 -2.72 5.59
C LYS A 250 -28.23 -2.32 6.20
N CYS A 251 -28.39 -1.05 6.61
CA CYS A 251 -29.57 -0.61 7.36
C CYS A 251 -30.34 0.55 6.72
N GLY A 252 -29.85 1.13 5.61
CA GLY A 252 -30.50 2.25 4.92
C GLY A 252 -30.28 3.64 5.54
N ALA A 253 -29.79 3.73 6.79
CA ALA A 253 -29.50 5.02 7.42
C ALA A 253 -28.41 5.80 6.66
N LEU A 254 -28.45 7.14 6.71
CA LEU A 254 -27.45 7.96 6.04
C LEU A 254 -26.08 7.82 6.72
N LEU A 255 -25.06 7.55 5.92
CA LEU A 255 -23.68 7.45 6.39
C LEU A 255 -23.17 8.81 6.85
N GLN A 256 -22.60 8.84 8.04
CA GLN A 256 -22.01 10.03 8.67
C GLN A 256 -20.58 10.24 8.24
N THR A 257 -20.12 11.50 8.29
CA THR A 257 -18.74 11.88 8.02
C THR A 257 -18.15 12.63 9.20
N THR A 258 -16.92 12.34 9.54
CA THR A 258 -16.17 13.02 10.60
C THR A 258 -14.67 12.99 10.30
N LYS A 259 -13.85 13.47 11.24
CA LYS A 259 -12.39 13.32 11.24
C LYS A 259 -11.95 12.55 12.48
N VAL A 260 -11.16 11.51 12.30
CA VAL A 260 -10.52 10.74 13.37
C VAL A 260 -9.01 10.74 13.14
N GLY A 261 -8.24 11.25 14.10
CA GLY A 261 -6.80 11.36 13.95
C GLY A 261 -6.35 12.18 12.73
N GLY A 262 -7.10 13.25 12.40
CA GLY A 262 -6.84 14.09 11.22
C GLY A 262 -7.24 13.47 9.87
N ARG A 263 -7.78 12.24 9.86
CA ARG A 263 -8.20 11.52 8.64
C ARG A 263 -9.71 11.59 8.45
N GLY A 264 -10.14 11.91 7.22
CA GLY A 264 -11.56 11.82 6.85
C GLY A 264 -12.06 10.39 7.10
N THR A 265 -13.24 10.28 7.70
CA THR A 265 -13.81 9.04 8.20
C THR A 265 -15.29 8.99 7.83
N VAL A 266 -15.74 7.88 7.28
CA VAL A 266 -17.14 7.60 6.97
C VAL A 266 -17.61 6.39 7.74
N TYR A 267 -18.75 6.47 8.38
CA TYR A 267 -19.29 5.39 9.23
C TYR A 267 -20.82 5.40 9.26
N CYS A 268 -21.40 4.30 9.73
CA CYS A 268 -22.84 4.19 10.00
C CYS A 268 -23.09 4.16 11.52
N GLU A 269 -23.72 5.20 12.06
CA GLU A 269 -24.01 5.29 13.50
C GLU A 269 -24.99 4.23 14.01
N HIS A 270 -25.78 3.60 13.13
CA HIS A 270 -26.74 2.55 13.47
C HIS A 270 -26.09 1.15 13.48
N CYS A 271 -25.13 0.89 12.58
CA CYS A 271 -24.50 -0.42 12.43
C CYS A 271 -23.20 -0.57 13.23
N GLN A 272 -22.55 0.54 13.60
CA GLN A 272 -21.28 0.55 14.33
C GLN A 272 -21.50 1.09 15.76
N ARG A 273 -20.88 0.44 16.74
CA ARG A 273 -21.04 0.74 18.17
C ARG A 273 -19.71 0.80 18.89
#